data_8737ee49abbaa0ef1d80ef0c52ee7da2
#
_entry.id   8737ee49abbaa0ef1d80ef0c52ee7da2
#
_cell.length_a   1.000
_cell.length_b   1.000
_cell.length_c   1.000
_cell.angle_alpha   90.00
_cell.angle_beta   90.00
_cell.angle_gamma   90.00
#
_symmetry.space_group_name_H-M   'P 1'
#
loop_
_entity.id
_entity.type
_entity.pdbx_description
1 polymer ?
#
loop_
_entity_poly.entity_id
_entity_poly.type
_entity_poly.pdbx_seq_one_letter_code
_entity_poly.pdbx_strand_id
1 'polypeptide(L)'
;MKLTRILLAAAVLLVPLAARTLWFYQGIYTPAQPILTPDYESLQPPLAPLSTPLPPSPASAAVSERPQTNLLVDFTHGNWVSLKELEALTQPFEALGGRTVLSTDPYTFAEQLKNADTYLTAAATLPFTAQEAQLLTSFVQRGGRLAVICDPTRSYAASPTTDALMALSSCTASANLLLQPFDLAFADDYLYNLEENDGNFRHLILTDIQDSPLTQGVQQVIFYAAHSLKSSPQPLLRTSPTTRSSLTDTPAQSVVASLDASGQVLAVGDLSFLQTPNNLMADNQQWIARIAGFLASDPRPRTLAEYPYVFQRPVTLLVPADQTLEKGFITTLGAAQRQLALLNLPLTTAAQPVDGSDTLILGLYQDYEKLAPYLAAFNLEINLQSGGGMPP
;
A
#
# COMPACT_ATOMS: atom_id res chain seq x y z
N MET A 1 25.86 -58.04 -59.25
CA MET A 1 25.07 -58.17 -58.00
C MET A 1 25.62 -57.36 -56.80
N LYS A 2 26.93 -57.24 -56.57
CA LYS A 2 27.44 -56.50 -55.37
C LYS A 2 27.27 -54.98 -55.51
N LEU A 3 27.53 -54.41 -56.69
CA LEU A 3 27.43 -52.97 -56.96
C LEU A 3 25.98 -52.43 -56.79
N THR A 4 25.00 -53.19 -57.27
CA THR A 4 23.58 -52.81 -57.17
C THR A 4 23.08 -52.78 -55.73
N ARG A 5 23.56 -53.71 -54.90
CA ARG A 5 23.23 -53.72 -53.47
C ARG A 5 23.86 -52.57 -52.71
N ILE A 6 25.06 -52.15 -53.08
CA ILE A 6 25.75 -50.99 -52.50
C ILE A 6 25.00 -49.70 -52.88
N LEU A 7 24.63 -49.55 -54.14
CA LEU A 7 23.86 -48.41 -54.61
C LEU A 7 22.47 -48.33 -53.92
N LEU A 8 21.80 -49.46 -53.73
CA LEU A 8 20.51 -49.49 -53.04
C LEU A 8 20.67 -49.10 -51.58
N ALA A 9 21.69 -49.59 -50.88
CA ALA A 9 21.96 -49.22 -49.49
C ALA A 9 22.33 -47.74 -49.38
N ALA A 10 23.11 -47.19 -50.28
CA ALA A 10 23.39 -45.76 -50.34
C ALA A 10 22.16 -44.92 -50.57
N ALA A 11 21.26 -45.36 -51.47
CA ALA A 11 20.01 -44.64 -51.76
C ALA A 11 19.07 -44.64 -50.53
N VAL A 12 18.96 -45.78 -49.80
CA VAL A 12 18.13 -45.86 -48.57
C VAL A 12 18.62 -44.91 -47.50
N LEU A 13 19.94 -44.68 -47.41
CA LEU A 13 20.53 -43.76 -46.43
C LEU A 13 20.45 -42.28 -46.85
N LEU A 14 20.73 -41.99 -48.12
CA LEU A 14 20.85 -40.62 -48.62
C LEU A 14 19.52 -39.97 -48.97
N VAL A 15 18.53 -40.75 -49.45
CA VAL A 15 17.22 -40.20 -49.83
C VAL A 15 16.48 -39.58 -48.65
N PRO A 16 16.37 -40.22 -47.47
CA PRO A 16 15.71 -39.62 -46.36
C PRO A 16 16.43 -38.36 -45.85
N LEU A 17 17.78 -38.37 -45.88
CA LEU A 17 18.59 -37.23 -45.49
C LEU A 17 18.39 -36.05 -46.43
N ALA A 18 18.38 -36.27 -47.74
CA ALA A 18 18.12 -35.29 -48.76
C ALA A 18 16.69 -34.73 -48.66
N ALA A 19 15.71 -35.62 -48.48
CA ALA A 19 14.31 -35.23 -48.29
C ALA A 19 14.09 -34.37 -47.05
N ARG A 20 14.74 -34.74 -45.95
CA ARG A 20 14.68 -33.95 -44.72
C ARG A 20 15.35 -32.58 -44.91
N THR A 21 16.51 -32.54 -45.56
CA THR A 21 17.22 -31.30 -45.77
C THR A 21 16.41 -30.35 -46.70
N LEU A 22 15.87 -30.89 -47.79
CA LEU A 22 14.99 -30.12 -48.69
C LEU A 22 13.73 -29.61 -47.95
N TRP A 23 13.14 -30.43 -47.10
CA TRP A 23 11.95 -30.02 -46.33
C TRP A 23 12.30 -28.93 -45.29
N PHE A 24 13.39 -29.06 -44.57
CA PHE A 24 13.81 -28.08 -43.57
C PHE A 24 14.30 -26.75 -44.18
N TYR A 25 14.93 -26.81 -45.33
CA TYR A 25 15.59 -25.65 -45.96
C TYR A 25 14.82 -25.13 -47.20
N GLN A 26 13.59 -25.57 -47.42
CA GLN A 26 12.80 -25.08 -48.59
C GLN A 26 12.64 -23.55 -48.57
N GLY A 27 12.76 -22.90 -47.40
CA GLY A 27 12.75 -21.43 -47.30
C GLY A 27 14.01 -20.75 -47.82
N ILE A 28 15.14 -21.49 -48.01
CA ILE A 28 16.36 -20.95 -48.58
C ILE A 28 16.22 -20.69 -50.09
N TYR A 29 15.34 -21.43 -50.76
CA TYR A 29 15.10 -21.33 -52.22
C TYR A 29 13.94 -20.44 -52.56
N THR A 30 13.21 -19.93 -51.60
CA THR A 30 12.24 -18.87 -51.81
C THR A 30 13.05 -17.57 -51.95
N PRO A 31 12.91 -16.81 -53.04
CA PRO A 31 13.53 -15.49 -53.13
C PRO A 31 13.07 -14.71 -51.92
N ALA A 32 14.02 -14.18 -51.15
CA ALA A 32 13.71 -13.37 -49.99
C ALA A 32 12.75 -12.28 -50.46
N GLN A 33 11.52 -12.34 -49.99
CA GLN A 33 10.60 -11.22 -50.19
C GLN A 33 11.31 -10.01 -49.57
N PRO A 34 11.40 -8.89 -50.25
CA PRO A 34 11.98 -7.69 -49.67
C PRO A 34 11.22 -7.46 -48.37
N ILE A 35 11.94 -7.50 -47.26
CA ILE A 35 11.41 -7.10 -45.98
C ILE A 35 11.08 -5.62 -46.19
N LEU A 36 9.79 -5.32 -46.35
CA LEU A 36 9.29 -3.96 -46.29
C LEU A 36 9.60 -3.49 -44.91
N THR A 37 10.69 -2.75 -44.78
CA THR A 37 10.97 -2.04 -43.50
C THR A 37 9.75 -1.16 -43.26
N PRO A 38 9.04 -1.35 -42.14
CA PRO A 38 7.92 -0.48 -41.81
C PRO A 38 8.43 0.96 -41.85
N ASP A 39 7.67 1.85 -42.40
CA ASP A 39 7.94 3.27 -42.30
C ASP A 39 7.65 3.70 -40.87
N TYR A 40 8.70 3.63 -40.03
CA TYR A 40 8.60 3.99 -38.61
C TYR A 40 8.26 5.46 -38.40
N GLU A 41 8.45 6.33 -39.42
CA GLU A 41 8.04 7.73 -39.34
C GLU A 41 6.53 7.90 -39.51
N SER A 42 5.87 6.97 -40.19
CA SER A 42 4.42 6.96 -40.34
C SER A 42 3.68 6.23 -39.22
N LEU A 43 4.38 5.38 -38.45
CA LEU A 43 3.85 4.73 -37.26
C LEU A 43 3.90 5.72 -36.09
N GLN A 44 2.90 6.60 -36.01
CA GLN A 44 2.64 7.29 -34.76
C GLN A 44 1.88 6.30 -33.87
N PRO A 45 2.50 5.79 -32.78
CA PRO A 45 1.75 5.04 -31.80
C PRO A 45 0.63 5.94 -31.28
N PRO A 46 -0.59 5.44 -31.06
CA PRO A 46 -1.63 6.22 -30.43
C PRO A 46 -1.08 6.64 -29.06
N LEU A 47 -0.65 7.91 -28.98
CA LEU A 47 -0.24 8.49 -27.69
C LEU A 47 -1.50 8.53 -26.84
N ALA A 48 -1.46 7.85 -25.71
CA ALA A 48 -2.47 8.07 -24.69
C ALA A 48 -2.53 9.59 -24.42
N PRO A 49 -3.72 10.19 -24.38
CA PRO A 49 -3.84 11.61 -24.14
C PRO A 49 -3.14 11.95 -22.81
N LEU A 50 -2.22 12.91 -22.87
CA LEU A 50 -1.63 13.47 -21.66
C LEU A 50 -2.77 13.96 -20.78
N SER A 51 -2.76 13.59 -19.50
CA SER A 51 -3.70 14.13 -18.54
C SER A 51 -3.59 15.65 -18.57
N THR A 52 -4.72 16.32 -18.69
CA THR A 52 -4.75 17.78 -18.49
C THR A 52 -4.25 18.03 -17.07
N PRO A 53 -3.23 18.89 -16.86
CA PRO A 53 -2.82 19.24 -15.51
C PRO A 53 -4.06 19.67 -14.75
N LEU A 54 -4.31 19.04 -13.60
CA LEU A 54 -5.35 19.54 -12.70
C LEU A 54 -5.06 21.01 -12.46
N PRO A 55 -6.06 21.91 -12.65
CA PRO A 55 -5.89 23.29 -12.25
C PRO A 55 -5.40 23.25 -10.79
N PRO A 56 -4.39 24.04 -10.41
CA PRO A 56 -3.94 24.08 -9.04
C PRO A 56 -5.18 24.28 -8.19
N SER A 57 -5.43 23.32 -7.31
CA SER A 57 -6.53 23.45 -6.35
C SER A 57 -6.34 24.83 -5.73
N PRO A 58 -7.36 25.71 -5.72
CA PRO A 58 -7.20 27.03 -5.18
C PRO A 58 -6.58 26.81 -3.80
N ALA A 59 -5.35 27.29 -3.63
CA ALA A 59 -4.66 27.20 -2.35
C ALA A 59 -5.63 27.82 -1.36
N SER A 60 -6.34 26.97 -0.62
CA SER A 60 -7.26 27.40 0.39
C SER A 60 -6.39 28.15 1.39
N ALA A 61 -6.42 29.46 1.32
CA ALA A 61 -5.75 30.37 2.26
C ALA A 61 -6.43 30.34 3.65
N ALA A 62 -7.25 29.35 3.90
CA ALA A 62 -7.67 28.92 5.22
C ALA A 62 -6.79 27.74 5.59
N VAL A 63 -5.77 27.97 6.40
CA VAL A 63 -5.20 26.91 7.25
C VAL A 63 -6.39 26.45 8.09
N SER A 64 -7.12 25.48 7.54
CA SER A 64 -8.14 24.77 8.28
C SER A 64 -7.41 24.11 9.42
N GLU A 65 -7.85 24.34 10.66
CA GLU A 65 -7.44 23.62 11.86
C GLU A 65 -7.86 22.12 11.78
N ARG A 66 -7.69 21.50 10.63
CA ARG A 66 -7.88 20.04 10.52
C ARG A 66 -6.74 19.40 11.28
N PRO A 67 -7.05 18.47 12.18
CA PRO A 67 -6.02 17.70 12.85
C PRO A 67 -5.14 17.04 11.79
N GLN A 68 -3.83 17.12 11.96
CA GLN A 68 -2.84 16.63 11.01
C GLN A 68 -2.90 15.10 10.95
N THR A 69 -3.13 14.55 9.76
CA THR A 69 -3.11 13.09 9.52
C THR A 69 -1.68 12.63 9.29
N ASN A 70 -1.24 11.59 9.99
CA ASN A 70 0.10 11.02 9.86
C ASN A 70 0.07 9.79 8.96
N LEU A 71 0.78 9.85 7.82
CA LEU A 71 1.03 8.72 6.93
C LEU A 71 2.36 8.05 7.29
N LEU A 72 2.33 6.81 7.69
CA LEU A 72 3.52 5.98 7.88
C LEU A 72 3.80 5.20 6.59
N VAL A 73 4.94 5.47 5.97
CA VAL A 73 5.39 4.81 4.73
C VAL A 73 6.43 3.76 5.08
N ASP A 74 6.20 2.54 4.64
CA ASP A 74 7.06 1.39 4.89
C ASP A 74 8.31 1.37 4.01
N PHE A 75 9.47 1.21 4.64
CA PHE A 75 10.76 0.94 4.02
C PHE A 75 11.54 -0.16 4.76
N THR A 76 10.85 -0.96 5.60
CA THR A 76 11.49 -2.01 6.41
C THR A 76 11.35 -3.41 5.80
N HIS A 77 10.46 -3.58 4.84
CA HIS A 77 10.14 -4.89 4.26
C HIS A 77 10.74 -5.09 2.86
N GLY A 78 11.97 -4.59 2.65
CA GLY A 78 12.65 -4.75 1.36
C GLY A 78 11.85 -4.13 0.21
N ASN A 79 11.31 -2.96 0.45
CA ASN A 79 10.44 -2.23 -0.47
C ASN A 79 11.23 -1.77 -1.71
N TRP A 80 10.85 -2.26 -2.88
CA TRP A 80 11.48 -1.91 -4.16
C TRP A 80 10.86 -0.65 -4.76
N VAL A 81 10.87 0.39 -3.98
CA VAL A 81 10.39 1.72 -4.32
C VAL A 81 11.33 2.76 -3.72
N SER A 82 11.53 3.86 -4.40
CA SER A 82 12.27 5.02 -3.90
C SER A 82 11.31 6.11 -3.41
N LEU A 83 11.80 6.97 -2.52
CA LEU A 83 11.03 8.16 -2.09
C LEU A 83 10.60 9.02 -3.27
N LYS A 84 11.48 9.18 -4.27
CA LYS A 84 11.19 9.97 -5.47
C LYS A 84 10.01 9.41 -6.27
N GLU A 85 9.85 8.09 -6.31
CA GLU A 85 8.70 7.48 -6.98
C GLU A 85 7.39 7.71 -6.21
N LEU A 86 7.46 7.79 -4.89
CA LEU A 86 6.30 8.05 -4.04
C LEU A 86 5.94 9.54 -3.97
N GLU A 87 6.81 10.46 -4.41
CA GLU A 87 6.54 11.91 -4.39
C GLU A 87 5.23 12.27 -5.08
N ALA A 88 4.88 11.59 -6.18
CA ALA A 88 3.63 11.81 -6.89
C ALA A 88 2.39 11.58 -6.01
N LEU A 89 2.50 10.74 -4.96
CA LEU A 89 1.45 10.45 -3.99
C LEU A 89 1.61 11.27 -2.72
N THR A 90 2.84 11.38 -2.18
CA THR A 90 3.07 12.04 -0.89
C THR A 90 2.94 13.55 -0.97
N GLN A 91 3.33 14.19 -2.09
CA GLN A 91 3.16 15.64 -2.26
C GLN A 91 1.68 16.08 -2.23
N PRO A 92 0.75 15.47 -3.00
CA PRO A 92 -0.67 15.78 -2.86
C PRO A 92 -1.22 15.49 -1.46
N PHE A 93 -0.77 14.42 -0.80
CA PHE A 93 -1.14 14.10 0.58
C PHE A 93 -0.72 15.22 1.55
N GLU A 94 0.51 15.70 1.44
CA GLU A 94 1.04 16.80 2.28
C GLU A 94 0.36 18.13 1.96
N ALA A 95 0.01 18.38 0.69
CA ALA A 95 -0.77 19.55 0.30
C ALA A 95 -2.18 19.58 0.92
N LEU A 96 -2.73 18.42 1.30
CA LEU A 96 -3.98 18.29 2.05
C LEU A 96 -3.81 18.46 3.57
N GLY A 97 -2.59 18.78 4.05
CA GLY A 97 -2.27 18.97 5.46
C GLY A 97 -1.79 17.69 6.16
N GLY A 98 -1.52 16.62 5.42
CA GLY A 98 -0.94 15.39 5.95
C GLY A 98 0.56 15.54 6.28
N ARG A 99 1.07 14.62 7.07
CA ARG A 99 2.49 14.50 7.40
C ARG A 99 2.99 13.11 7.06
N THR A 100 4.01 13.01 6.22
CA THR A 100 4.65 11.75 5.87
C THR A 100 5.76 11.40 6.87
N VAL A 101 5.74 10.18 7.38
CA VAL A 101 6.75 9.62 8.27
C VAL A 101 7.27 8.32 7.63
N LEU A 102 8.58 8.14 7.60
CA LEU A 102 9.19 6.95 7.01
C LEU A 102 9.51 5.92 8.10
N SER A 103 9.07 4.68 7.90
CA SER A 103 9.47 3.55 8.73
C SER A 103 10.71 2.91 8.10
N THR A 104 11.87 3.13 8.70
CA THR A 104 13.16 2.60 8.24
C THR A 104 13.81 1.65 9.24
N ASP A 105 13.24 1.53 10.44
CA ASP A 105 13.70 0.67 11.51
C ASP A 105 12.57 -0.27 11.94
N PRO A 106 12.69 -1.59 11.68
CA PRO A 106 11.64 -2.55 12.01
C PRO A 106 11.39 -2.67 13.53
N TYR A 107 12.38 -2.33 14.37
CA TYR A 107 12.21 -2.40 15.83
C TYR A 107 11.30 -1.30 16.39
N THR A 108 11.10 -0.21 15.65
CA THR A 108 10.23 0.90 16.03
C THR A 108 8.86 0.86 15.40
N PHE A 109 8.58 -0.13 14.55
CA PHE A 109 7.34 -0.25 13.78
C PHE A 109 6.08 -0.13 14.64
N ALA A 110 5.99 -0.92 15.73
CA ALA A 110 4.81 -0.92 16.61
C ALA A 110 4.57 0.45 17.26
N GLU A 111 5.64 1.17 17.62
CA GLU A 111 5.54 2.50 18.23
C GLU A 111 5.16 3.55 17.18
N GLN A 112 5.76 3.49 15.99
CA GLN A 112 5.42 4.39 14.89
C GLN A 112 3.96 4.23 14.46
N LEU A 113 3.45 2.99 14.46
CA LEU A 113 2.06 2.69 14.08
C LEU A 113 1.04 3.30 15.06
N LYS A 114 1.40 3.46 16.35
CA LYS A 114 0.53 4.16 17.32
C LYS A 114 0.28 5.62 16.92
N ASN A 115 1.29 6.28 16.35
CA ASN A 115 1.19 7.66 15.89
C ASN A 115 0.56 7.80 14.50
N ALA A 116 0.53 6.73 13.71
CA ALA A 116 0.00 6.77 12.36
C ALA A 116 -1.54 6.81 12.33
N ASP A 117 -2.08 7.48 11.33
CA ASP A 117 -3.50 7.44 10.96
C ASP A 117 -3.71 6.58 9.71
N THR A 118 -2.70 6.57 8.84
CA THR A 118 -2.68 5.78 7.62
C THR A 118 -1.32 5.09 7.45
N TYR A 119 -1.31 3.93 6.82
CA TYR A 119 -0.12 3.15 6.53
C TYR A 119 -0.07 2.80 5.05
N LEU A 120 1.09 3.02 4.42
CA LEU A 120 1.36 2.69 3.03
C LEU A 120 2.54 1.73 2.95
N THR A 121 2.35 0.59 2.33
CA THR A 121 3.44 -0.28 1.88
C THR A 121 3.37 -0.47 0.38
N ALA A 122 4.51 -0.38 -0.29
CA ALA A 122 4.62 -0.51 -1.74
C ALA A 122 5.78 -1.44 -2.09
N ALA A 123 5.51 -2.40 -2.97
CA ALA A 123 6.49 -3.37 -3.49
C ALA A 123 7.36 -4.02 -2.37
N ALA A 124 6.75 -4.39 -1.25
CA ALA A 124 7.40 -5.07 -0.15
C ALA A 124 7.73 -6.51 -0.55
N THR A 125 9.02 -6.88 -0.61
CA THR A 125 9.50 -8.20 -1.03
C THR A 125 9.87 -9.11 0.14
N LEU A 126 10.14 -8.54 1.32
CA LEU A 126 10.34 -9.32 2.55
C LEU A 126 8.99 -9.51 3.26
N PRO A 127 8.75 -10.70 3.81
CA PRO A 127 7.48 -11.00 4.45
C PRO A 127 7.31 -10.22 5.76
N PHE A 128 6.10 -9.74 6.00
CA PHE A 128 5.70 -9.26 7.31
C PHE A 128 5.67 -10.42 8.30
N THR A 129 5.99 -10.16 9.55
CA THR A 129 5.79 -11.13 10.63
C THR A 129 4.29 -11.26 10.95
N ALA A 130 3.88 -12.38 11.54
CA ALA A 130 2.50 -12.56 11.99
C ALA A 130 2.07 -11.49 13.01
N GLN A 131 3.01 -11.03 13.83
CA GLN A 131 2.76 -9.96 14.79
C GLN A 131 2.50 -8.61 14.11
N GLU A 132 3.28 -8.24 13.11
CA GLU A 132 3.09 -7.00 12.34
C GLU A 132 1.77 -7.03 11.57
N ALA A 133 1.44 -8.16 10.92
CA ALA A 133 0.15 -8.33 10.25
C ALA A 133 -1.03 -8.20 11.23
N GLN A 134 -0.92 -8.74 12.44
CA GLN A 134 -1.94 -8.61 13.49
C GLN A 134 -2.05 -7.16 13.99
N LEU A 135 -0.92 -6.46 14.15
CA LEU A 135 -0.91 -5.04 14.53
C LEU A 135 -1.60 -4.18 13.47
N LEU A 136 -1.33 -4.41 12.18
CA LEU A 136 -1.97 -3.71 11.07
C LEU A 136 -3.46 -4.03 10.97
N THR A 137 -3.85 -5.29 11.17
CA THR A 137 -5.26 -5.68 11.23
C THR A 137 -5.98 -4.93 12.35
N SER A 138 -5.41 -4.92 13.54
CA SER A 138 -5.96 -4.18 14.68
C SER A 138 -5.96 -2.66 14.47
N PHE A 139 -4.96 -2.14 13.77
CA PHE A 139 -4.88 -0.73 13.38
C PHE A 139 -6.05 -0.32 12.47
N VAL A 140 -6.35 -1.12 11.43
CA VAL A 140 -7.48 -0.89 10.53
C VAL A 140 -8.82 -1.00 11.28
N GLN A 141 -8.97 -2.02 12.15
CA GLN A 141 -10.18 -2.18 12.97
C GLN A 141 -10.46 -0.99 13.89
N ARG A 142 -9.43 -0.22 14.27
CA ARG A 142 -9.55 1.03 15.04
C ARG A 142 -9.67 2.28 14.16
N GLY A 143 -10.01 2.11 12.89
CA GLY A 143 -10.26 3.22 11.96
C GLY A 143 -9.02 3.70 11.19
N GLY A 144 -7.88 3.02 11.32
CA GLY A 144 -6.69 3.29 10.50
C GLY A 144 -6.92 2.90 9.04
N ARG A 145 -6.24 3.56 8.12
CA ARG A 145 -6.27 3.21 6.69
C ARG A 145 -5.01 2.52 6.25
N LEU A 146 -5.17 1.56 5.37
CA LEU A 146 -4.08 0.76 4.81
C LEU A 146 -4.11 0.88 3.29
N ALA A 147 -2.98 1.23 2.68
CA ALA A 147 -2.79 1.11 1.25
C ALA A 147 -1.65 0.13 0.95
N VAL A 148 -1.92 -0.87 0.13
CA VAL A 148 -0.96 -1.88 -0.31
C VAL A 148 -0.84 -1.83 -1.82
N ILE A 149 0.35 -1.47 -2.31
CA ILE A 149 0.65 -1.39 -3.73
C ILE A 149 1.64 -2.50 -4.08
N CYS A 150 1.27 -3.36 -5.01
CA CYS A 150 2.12 -4.45 -5.49
C CYS A 150 2.29 -4.33 -7.01
N ASP A 151 3.48 -4.64 -7.53
CA ASP A 151 3.81 -4.44 -8.94
C ASP A 151 4.65 -5.61 -9.46
N PRO A 152 4.22 -6.30 -10.53
CA PRO A 152 4.92 -7.47 -11.05
C PRO A 152 6.31 -7.15 -11.63
N THR A 153 6.61 -5.90 -11.92
CA THR A 153 7.94 -5.48 -12.39
C THR A 153 8.94 -5.27 -11.25
N ARG A 154 8.46 -5.30 -10.01
CA ARG A 154 9.24 -5.10 -8.79
C ARG A 154 9.56 -6.43 -8.11
N SER A 155 10.12 -7.37 -8.86
CA SER A 155 10.62 -8.63 -8.32
C SER A 155 12.12 -8.58 -8.15
N TYR A 156 12.60 -9.24 -7.11
CA TYR A 156 14.01 -9.31 -6.76
C TYR A 156 14.48 -10.75 -6.91
N ALA A 157 15.60 -10.95 -7.61
CA ALA A 157 16.25 -12.25 -7.69
C ALA A 157 17.16 -12.41 -6.47
N ALA A 158 16.93 -13.41 -5.64
CA ALA A 158 17.82 -13.75 -4.55
C ALA A 158 19.23 -14.07 -5.11
N SER A 159 20.27 -13.61 -4.44
CA SER A 159 21.66 -13.80 -4.86
C SER A 159 21.99 -15.28 -5.10
N PRO A 160 22.69 -15.63 -6.19
CA PRO A 160 22.95 -17.02 -6.59
C PRO A 160 24.01 -17.77 -5.73
N THR A 161 24.36 -17.27 -4.55
CA THR A 161 25.40 -17.87 -3.70
C THR A 161 24.94 -19.03 -2.84
N THR A 162 23.69 -19.42 -2.90
CA THR A 162 23.15 -20.62 -2.27
C THR A 162 22.47 -21.49 -3.33
N ASP A 163 22.68 -22.81 -3.29
CA ASP A 163 22.09 -23.83 -4.17
C ASP A 163 20.55 -23.89 -4.18
N ALA A 164 19.88 -22.89 -3.67
CA ALA A 164 18.46 -22.70 -3.80
C ALA A 164 18.17 -22.11 -5.18
N LEU A 165 17.34 -22.79 -5.97
CA LEU A 165 16.66 -22.25 -7.13
C LEU A 165 16.36 -20.76 -6.91
N MET A 166 16.77 -19.90 -7.87
CA MET A 166 16.50 -18.47 -7.83
C MET A 166 15.00 -18.25 -7.55
N ALA A 167 14.65 -18.09 -6.29
CA ALA A 167 13.32 -17.69 -5.92
C ALA A 167 13.21 -16.19 -6.23
N LEU A 168 12.42 -15.85 -7.23
CA LEU A 168 12.00 -14.48 -7.43
C LEU A 168 11.13 -14.10 -6.24
N SER A 169 11.58 -13.15 -5.43
CA SER A 169 10.76 -12.58 -4.37
C SER A 169 9.81 -11.56 -4.99
N SER A 170 8.57 -11.95 -5.15
CA SER A 170 7.48 -11.07 -5.58
C SER A 170 6.85 -10.40 -4.35
N CYS A 171 6.25 -9.21 -4.54
CA CYS A 171 5.50 -8.53 -3.48
C CYS A 171 4.20 -9.25 -3.10
N THR A 172 3.70 -10.18 -3.92
CA THR A 172 2.37 -10.79 -3.71
C THR A 172 2.26 -11.58 -2.41
N ALA A 173 3.29 -12.35 -2.05
CA ALA A 173 3.27 -13.15 -0.82
C ALA A 173 3.22 -12.26 0.43
N SER A 174 4.04 -11.20 0.45
CA SER A 174 4.09 -10.21 1.52
C SER A 174 2.78 -9.42 1.62
N ALA A 175 2.29 -8.92 0.48
CA ALA A 175 1.04 -8.16 0.40
C ALA A 175 -0.17 -9.01 0.82
N ASN A 176 -0.26 -10.26 0.37
CA ASN A 176 -1.41 -11.13 0.65
C ASN A 176 -1.50 -11.51 2.14
N LEU A 177 -0.38 -11.57 2.86
CA LEU A 177 -0.40 -11.75 4.32
C LEU A 177 -1.12 -10.60 5.02
N LEU A 178 -0.95 -9.37 4.54
CA LEU A 178 -1.63 -8.19 5.08
C LEU A 178 -3.09 -8.09 4.63
N LEU A 179 -3.38 -8.50 3.39
CA LEU A 179 -4.67 -8.30 2.73
C LEU A 179 -5.70 -9.38 3.05
N GLN A 180 -5.25 -10.60 3.39
CA GLN A 180 -6.13 -11.74 3.69
C GLN A 180 -7.21 -11.45 4.74
N PRO A 181 -6.93 -10.75 5.87
CA PRO A 181 -7.96 -10.44 6.87
C PRO A 181 -9.08 -9.53 6.36
N PHE A 182 -8.88 -8.88 5.21
CA PHE A 182 -9.79 -7.92 4.59
C PHE A 182 -10.45 -8.46 3.31
N ASP A 183 -10.32 -9.77 3.07
CA ASP A 183 -10.83 -10.45 1.86
C ASP A 183 -10.29 -9.84 0.55
N LEU A 184 -9.05 -9.37 0.58
CA LEU A 184 -8.30 -8.90 -0.57
C LEU A 184 -7.12 -9.83 -0.84
N ALA A 185 -6.81 -10.11 -2.11
CA ALA A 185 -5.63 -10.90 -2.47
C ALA A 185 -5.20 -10.66 -3.90
N PHE A 186 -3.91 -10.43 -4.12
CA PHE A 186 -3.30 -10.41 -5.45
C PHE A 186 -3.09 -11.82 -6.01
N ALA A 187 -3.21 -11.97 -7.32
CA ALA A 187 -2.65 -13.09 -8.04
C ALA A 187 -1.15 -12.85 -8.26
N ASP A 188 -0.38 -13.93 -8.33
CA ASP A 188 1.04 -13.85 -8.68
C ASP A 188 1.20 -13.95 -10.20
N ASP A 189 0.62 -12.98 -10.90
CA ASP A 189 0.59 -12.86 -12.35
C ASP A 189 1.08 -11.49 -12.82
N TYR A 190 1.22 -11.32 -14.11
CA TYR A 190 1.13 -10.00 -14.74
C TYR A 190 0.07 -10.03 -15.83
N LEU A 191 -0.62 -8.91 -15.96
CA LEU A 191 -1.63 -8.70 -16.97
C LEU A 191 -1.03 -8.07 -18.22
N TYR A 192 -1.60 -8.41 -19.38
CA TYR A 192 -1.21 -7.83 -20.65
C TYR A 192 -2.39 -7.83 -21.62
N ASN A 193 -2.35 -6.92 -22.59
CA ASN A 193 -3.37 -6.82 -23.61
C ASN A 193 -2.71 -6.65 -24.99
N LEU A 194 -3.00 -7.56 -25.91
CA LEU A 194 -2.43 -7.56 -27.26
C LEU A 194 -3.21 -6.66 -28.22
N GLU A 195 -4.43 -6.29 -27.88
CA GLU A 195 -5.37 -5.57 -28.74
C GLU A 195 -5.52 -4.09 -28.33
N GLU A 196 -5.71 -3.85 -27.03
CA GLU A 196 -5.95 -2.53 -26.45
C GLU A 196 -4.76 -2.10 -25.58
N ASN A 197 -3.75 -1.50 -26.21
CA ASN A 197 -2.56 -0.98 -25.56
C ASN A 197 -2.03 0.26 -26.30
N ASP A 198 -1.08 0.97 -25.72
CA ASP A 198 -0.47 2.18 -26.28
C ASP A 198 0.86 1.92 -27.01
N GLY A 199 1.04 0.73 -27.54
CA GLY A 199 2.28 0.26 -28.19
C GLY A 199 3.12 -0.67 -27.34
N ASN A 200 2.75 -0.89 -26.08
CA ASN A 200 3.33 -1.92 -25.22
C ASN A 200 2.20 -2.80 -24.64
N PHE A 201 2.22 -4.07 -24.96
CA PHE A 201 1.18 -5.02 -24.56
C PHE A 201 1.00 -5.14 -23.02
N ARG A 202 1.96 -4.67 -22.22
CA ARG A 202 1.87 -4.63 -20.75
C ARG A 202 1.18 -3.35 -20.25
N HIS A 203 1.02 -2.34 -21.10
CA HIS A 203 0.31 -1.13 -20.73
C HIS A 203 -1.19 -1.38 -20.86
N LEU A 204 -1.88 -1.28 -19.74
CA LEU A 204 -3.31 -1.54 -19.63
C LEU A 204 -4.07 -0.22 -19.63
N ILE A 205 -4.93 -0.04 -20.60
CA ILE A 205 -5.84 1.10 -20.67
C ILE A 205 -7.12 0.71 -19.94
N LEU A 206 -7.35 1.32 -18.77
CA LEU A 206 -8.47 1.00 -17.90
C LEU A 206 -9.57 2.05 -18.07
N THR A 207 -10.70 1.64 -18.60
CA THR A 207 -11.89 2.48 -18.80
C THR A 207 -13.11 1.95 -18.04
N ASP A 208 -13.07 0.70 -17.56
CA ASP A 208 -14.10 0.16 -16.66
C ASP A 208 -13.79 0.54 -15.22
N ILE A 209 -14.27 1.73 -14.87
CA ILE A 209 -14.04 2.39 -13.58
C ILE A 209 -15.33 2.37 -12.80
N GLN A 210 -15.30 1.76 -11.61
CA GLN A 210 -16.48 1.64 -10.75
C GLN A 210 -16.69 2.93 -9.95
N ASP A 211 -17.96 3.29 -9.73
CA ASP A 211 -18.30 4.52 -8.99
C ASP A 211 -17.91 4.42 -7.52
N SER A 212 -17.05 5.34 -7.09
CA SER A 212 -16.51 5.42 -5.74
C SER A 212 -15.98 6.84 -5.48
N PRO A 213 -15.88 7.29 -4.22
CA PRO A 213 -15.15 8.52 -3.90
C PRO A 213 -13.71 8.53 -4.41
N LEU A 214 -13.05 7.37 -4.50
CA LEU A 214 -11.68 7.25 -5.03
C LEU A 214 -11.59 7.38 -6.55
N THR A 215 -12.67 7.16 -7.25
CA THR A 215 -12.72 7.19 -8.72
C THR A 215 -13.51 8.36 -9.27
N GLN A 216 -14.01 9.23 -8.40
CA GLN A 216 -14.83 10.36 -8.81
C GLN A 216 -14.11 11.27 -9.79
N GLY A 217 -14.68 11.41 -10.99
CA GLY A 217 -14.16 12.24 -12.08
C GLY A 217 -13.05 11.58 -12.90
N VAL A 218 -12.62 10.37 -12.57
CA VAL A 218 -11.65 9.57 -13.32
C VAL A 218 -12.39 8.81 -14.41
N GLN A 219 -11.93 8.92 -15.66
CA GLN A 219 -12.54 8.23 -16.82
C GLN A 219 -11.60 7.19 -17.43
N GLN A 220 -10.30 7.41 -17.36
CA GLN A 220 -9.30 6.51 -17.92
C GLN A 220 -8.04 6.52 -17.05
N VAL A 221 -7.57 5.33 -16.68
CA VAL A 221 -6.30 5.13 -15.97
C VAL A 221 -5.40 4.23 -16.82
N ILE A 222 -4.10 4.49 -16.85
CA ILE A 222 -3.14 3.64 -17.51
C ILE A 222 -2.20 3.03 -16.49
N PHE A 223 -2.19 1.70 -16.42
CA PHE A 223 -1.23 0.92 -15.66
C PHE A 223 -0.16 0.34 -16.58
N TYR A 224 1.04 0.17 -16.08
CA TYR A 224 2.21 -0.18 -16.88
C TYR A 224 2.73 -1.61 -16.68
N ALA A 225 2.18 -2.32 -15.78
CA ALA A 225 2.16 -3.76 -15.58
C ALA A 225 1.39 -3.99 -14.28
N ALA A 226 0.37 -4.80 -14.29
CA ALA A 226 -0.45 -4.97 -13.11
C ALA A 226 -0.55 -6.44 -12.69
N HIS A 227 -0.58 -6.69 -11.39
CA HIS A 227 -1.16 -7.90 -10.81
C HIS A 227 -2.67 -7.82 -10.86
N SER A 228 -3.34 -8.94 -11.12
CA SER A 228 -4.77 -9.05 -10.87
C SER A 228 -5.06 -9.31 -9.38
N LEU A 229 -6.29 -8.98 -8.95
CA LEU A 229 -6.79 -9.38 -7.64
C LEU A 229 -7.68 -10.62 -7.77
N LYS A 230 -7.36 -11.65 -6.98
CA LYS A 230 -8.18 -12.89 -6.87
C LYS A 230 -9.41 -12.67 -6.01
N SER A 231 -9.30 -11.82 -4.99
CA SER A 231 -10.40 -11.41 -4.13
C SER A 231 -10.44 -9.88 -4.07
N SER A 232 -11.62 -9.32 -4.25
CA SER A 232 -11.83 -7.88 -4.45
C SER A 232 -13.26 -7.47 -4.07
N PRO A 233 -13.53 -7.24 -2.77
CA PRO A 233 -14.89 -6.96 -2.28
C PRO A 233 -15.55 -5.74 -2.92
N GLN A 234 -14.78 -4.66 -3.13
CA GLN A 234 -15.25 -3.44 -3.77
C GLN A 234 -14.30 -3.05 -4.91
N PRO A 235 -14.45 -3.67 -6.10
CA PRO A 235 -13.63 -3.34 -7.26
C PRO A 235 -13.70 -1.86 -7.61
N LEU A 236 -12.55 -1.25 -7.92
CA LEU A 236 -12.47 0.15 -8.36
C LEU A 236 -12.11 0.24 -9.84
N LEU A 237 -11.10 -0.50 -10.26
CA LEU A 237 -10.59 -0.50 -11.62
C LEU A 237 -10.58 -1.93 -12.17
N ARG A 238 -11.10 -2.10 -13.36
CA ARG A 238 -11.10 -3.38 -14.10
C ARG A 238 -10.44 -3.20 -15.46
N THR A 239 -9.83 -4.27 -15.94
CA THR A 239 -9.30 -4.34 -17.30
C THR A 239 -10.39 -4.60 -18.32
N SER A 240 -10.06 -4.43 -19.60
CA SER A 240 -10.95 -4.84 -20.68
C SER A 240 -11.08 -6.38 -20.75
N PRO A 241 -12.15 -6.90 -21.37
CA PRO A 241 -12.34 -8.35 -21.54
C PRO A 241 -11.27 -9.04 -22.41
N THR A 242 -10.52 -8.28 -23.23
CA THR A 242 -9.43 -8.79 -24.08
C THR A 242 -8.10 -8.94 -23.33
N THR A 243 -8.03 -8.47 -22.09
CA THR A 243 -6.84 -8.58 -21.23
C THR A 243 -6.59 -10.04 -20.86
N ARG A 244 -5.31 -10.40 -20.79
CA ARG A 244 -4.85 -11.76 -20.47
C ARG A 244 -3.99 -11.73 -19.22
N SER A 245 -4.03 -12.81 -18.45
CA SER A 245 -3.12 -13.06 -17.34
C SER A 245 -2.01 -14.01 -17.77
N SER A 246 -0.79 -13.76 -17.34
CA SER A 246 0.37 -14.65 -17.57
C SER A 246 0.19 -16.07 -17.01
N LEU A 247 -0.76 -16.28 -16.09
CA LEU A 247 -1.06 -17.60 -15.53
C LEU A 247 -1.97 -18.43 -16.44
N THR A 248 -2.91 -17.82 -17.15
CA THR A 248 -3.95 -18.52 -17.88
C THR A 248 -3.86 -18.34 -19.39
N ASP A 249 -3.24 -17.24 -19.83
CA ASP A 249 -3.15 -16.83 -21.24
C ASP A 249 -4.51 -16.76 -21.98
N THR A 250 -5.60 -16.68 -21.23
CA THR A 250 -6.95 -16.56 -21.76
C THR A 250 -7.49 -15.15 -21.54
N PRO A 251 -8.18 -14.57 -22.53
CA PRO A 251 -8.81 -13.27 -22.36
C PRO A 251 -9.86 -13.31 -21.25
N ALA A 252 -9.74 -12.42 -20.28
CA ALA A 252 -10.71 -12.26 -19.21
C ALA A 252 -10.58 -10.89 -18.56
N GLN A 253 -11.70 -10.31 -18.17
CA GLN A 253 -11.70 -9.11 -17.37
C GLN A 253 -11.14 -9.39 -15.97
N SER A 254 -10.23 -8.56 -15.50
CA SER A 254 -9.58 -8.70 -14.20
C SER A 254 -9.71 -7.41 -13.39
N VAL A 255 -9.81 -7.53 -12.07
CA VAL A 255 -9.73 -6.38 -11.16
C VAL A 255 -8.26 -6.08 -10.87
N VAL A 256 -7.87 -4.81 -10.90
CA VAL A 256 -6.49 -4.36 -10.66
C VAL A 256 -6.37 -3.34 -9.52
N ALA A 257 -7.50 -2.82 -9.04
CA ALA A 257 -7.58 -2.03 -7.82
C ALA A 257 -8.92 -2.27 -7.12
N SER A 258 -8.90 -2.41 -5.80
CA SER A 258 -10.10 -2.66 -4.99
C SER A 258 -9.95 -2.10 -3.58
N LEU A 259 -11.08 -1.74 -2.98
CA LEU A 259 -11.20 -1.57 -1.54
C LEU A 259 -11.69 -2.87 -0.89
N ASP A 260 -11.41 -3.01 0.41
CA ASP A 260 -12.07 -3.99 1.27
C ASP A 260 -13.54 -3.60 1.53
N ALA A 261 -14.30 -4.49 2.18
CA ALA A 261 -15.72 -4.24 2.47
C ALA A 261 -15.96 -3.03 3.38
N SER A 262 -15.00 -2.66 4.22
CA SER A 262 -15.10 -1.48 5.10
C SER A 262 -14.73 -0.17 4.41
N GLY A 263 -14.08 -0.22 3.26
CA GLY A 263 -13.55 0.93 2.56
C GLY A 263 -12.30 1.55 3.22
N GLN A 264 -11.60 0.80 4.09
CA GLN A 264 -10.42 1.27 4.81
C GLN A 264 -9.11 0.70 4.26
N VAL A 265 -9.17 -0.38 3.49
CA VAL A 265 -7.99 -1.03 2.91
C VAL A 265 -8.05 -0.94 1.39
N LEU A 266 -7.04 -0.32 0.81
CA LEU A 266 -6.86 -0.17 -0.64
C LEU A 266 -5.76 -1.10 -1.13
N ALA A 267 -6.07 -1.93 -2.12
CA ALA A 267 -5.11 -2.75 -2.85
C ALA A 267 -5.00 -2.26 -4.30
N VAL A 268 -3.76 -2.04 -4.79
CA VAL A 268 -3.48 -1.58 -6.15
C VAL A 268 -2.39 -2.47 -6.77
N GLY A 269 -2.64 -3.00 -7.96
CA GLY A 269 -1.79 -4.00 -8.62
C GLY A 269 -0.64 -3.45 -9.44
N ASP A 270 -0.43 -2.15 -9.50
CA ASP A 270 0.67 -1.47 -10.20
C ASP A 270 1.26 -0.37 -9.31
N LEU A 271 2.55 -0.12 -9.42
CA LEU A 271 3.26 0.99 -8.80
C LEU A 271 3.76 1.99 -9.86
N SER A 272 3.98 1.50 -11.06
CA SER A 272 4.65 2.26 -12.12
C SER A 272 3.83 3.47 -12.59
N PHE A 273 2.51 3.50 -12.34
CA PHE A 273 1.67 4.66 -12.62
C PHE A 273 2.04 5.92 -11.79
N LEU A 274 2.78 5.75 -10.69
CA LEU A 274 3.29 6.87 -9.88
C LEU A 274 4.54 7.53 -10.50
N GLN A 275 5.24 6.85 -11.41
CA GLN A 275 6.49 7.33 -11.99
C GLN A 275 6.26 8.34 -13.10
N THR A 276 7.19 9.30 -13.23
CA THR A 276 7.22 10.20 -14.39
C THR A 276 7.85 9.48 -15.59
N PRO A 277 7.26 9.53 -16.81
CA PRO A 277 6.09 10.35 -17.20
C PRO A 277 4.74 9.67 -16.99
N ASN A 278 4.68 8.45 -16.52
CA ASN A 278 3.47 7.62 -16.44
C ASN A 278 2.35 8.28 -15.62
N ASN A 279 2.74 8.97 -14.53
CA ASN A 279 1.81 9.69 -13.68
C ASN A 279 1.08 10.86 -14.37
N LEU A 280 1.53 11.26 -15.57
CA LEU A 280 0.92 12.33 -16.38
C LEU A 280 0.02 11.79 -17.49
N MET A 281 -0.08 10.46 -17.63
CA MET A 281 -0.87 9.84 -18.70
C MET A 281 -2.33 9.70 -18.28
N ALA A 282 -3.24 9.95 -19.23
CA ALA A 282 -4.69 9.90 -19.01
C ALA A 282 -5.08 10.62 -17.68
N ASP A 283 -5.89 10.00 -16.84
CA ASP A 283 -6.31 10.56 -15.56
C ASP A 283 -5.49 10.03 -14.37
N ASN A 284 -4.27 9.51 -14.61
CA ASN A 284 -3.42 8.97 -13.54
C ASN A 284 -3.16 9.99 -12.44
N GLN A 285 -2.89 11.26 -12.80
CA GLN A 285 -2.67 12.32 -11.83
C GLN A 285 -3.92 12.55 -10.95
N GLN A 286 -5.11 12.50 -11.55
CA GLN A 286 -6.36 12.63 -10.80
C GLN A 286 -6.59 11.41 -9.90
N TRP A 287 -6.33 10.20 -10.40
CA TRP A 287 -6.39 8.97 -9.63
C TRP A 287 -5.45 9.03 -8.41
N ILE A 288 -4.20 9.44 -8.61
CA ILE A 288 -3.21 9.65 -7.54
C ILE A 288 -3.71 10.65 -6.51
N ALA A 289 -4.28 11.78 -6.94
CA ALA A 289 -4.85 12.77 -6.03
C ALA A 289 -6.03 12.20 -5.21
N ARG A 290 -6.83 11.29 -5.79
CA ARG A 290 -7.90 10.59 -5.05
C ARG A 290 -7.33 9.62 -4.00
N ILE A 291 -6.27 8.88 -4.34
CA ILE A 291 -5.57 8.03 -3.36
C ILE A 291 -4.97 8.90 -2.24
N ALA A 292 -4.35 10.02 -2.57
CA ALA A 292 -3.85 10.96 -1.56
C ALA A 292 -4.96 11.48 -0.64
N GLY A 293 -6.13 11.80 -1.20
CA GLY A 293 -7.33 12.18 -0.44
C GLY A 293 -7.86 11.06 0.47
N PHE A 294 -7.82 9.81 0.00
CA PHE A 294 -8.15 8.63 0.82
C PHE A 294 -7.21 8.50 2.02
N LEU A 295 -5.91 8.70 1.80
CA LEU A 295 -4.91 8.64 2.87
C LEU A 295 -5.01 9.85 3.82
N ALA A 296 -5.41 11.03 3.34
CA ALA A 296 -5.50 12.28 4.11
C ALA A 296 -6.86 12.47 4.81
N SER A 297 -7.70 11.46 4.86
CA SER A 297 -9.00 11.55 5.54
C SER A 297 -8.82 11.75 7.04
N ASP A 298 -9.94 12.03 7.74
CA ASP A 298 -9.92 12.36 9.16
C ASP A 298 -9.06 11.41 9.98
N PRO A 299 -8.26 11.93 10.95
CA PRO A 299 -7.45 11.11 11.84
C PRO A 299 -8.32 10.10 12.58
N ARG A 300 -7.78 8.91 12.78
CA ARG A 300 -8.47 7.87 13.53
C ARG A 300 -8.55 8.18 15.02
N PRO A 301 -9.58 7.69 15.73
CA PRO A 301 -9.61 7.77 17.18
C PRO A 301 -8.47 6.93 17.77
N ARG A 302 -7.79 7.46 18.78
CA ARG A 302 -6.73 6.75 19.52
C ARG A 302 -7.24 6.32 20.89
N THR A 303 -6.70 5.22 21.37
CA THR A 303 -7.01 4.66 22.69
C THR A 303 -5.86 4.91 23.67
N LEU A 304 -6.09 4.72 24.96
CA LEU A 304 -5.04 4.84 25.99
C LEU A 304 -3.86 3.89 25.75
N ALA A 305 -4.07 2.76 25.07
CA ALA A 305 -2.99 1.83 24.70
C ALA A 305 -1.98 2.47 23.72
N GLU A 306 -2.37 3.56 23.08
CA GLU A 306 -1.53 4.31 22.14
C GLU A 306 -0.91 5.56 22.77
N TYR A 307 -0.79 5.57 24.09
CA TYR A 307 -0.05 6.61 24.82
C TYR A 307 1.40 6.71 24.28
N PRO A 308 1.96 7.93 24.09
CA PRO A 308 1.38 9.25 24.44
C PRO A 308 0.49 9.88 23.34
N TYR A 309 0.34 9.25 22.18
CA TYR A 309 -0.32 9.80 20.98
C TYR A 309 -1.84 9.93 21.12
N VAL A 310 -2.42 9.39 22.16
CA VAL A 310 -3.83 9.59 22.51
C VAL A 310 -4.14 11.06 22.81
N PHE A 311 -3.15 11.81 23.29
CA PHE A 311 -3.28 13.23 23.55
C PHE A 311 -3.01 14.04 22.30
N GLN A 312 -3.91 14.98 22.01
CA GLN A 312 -3.83 15.87 20.84
C GLN A 312 -3.73 17.35 21.24
N ARG A 313 -3.95 17.67 22.53
CA ARG A 313 -3.96 19.00 23.09
C ARG A 313 -2.98 19.07 24.25
N PRO A 314 -2.65 20.30 24.72
CA PRO A 314 -1.90 20.45 25.99
C PRO A 314 -2.53 19.60 27.08
N VAL A 315 -1.73 18.91 27.88
CA VAL A 315 -2.22 17.96 28.88
C VAL A 315 -2.25 18.62 30.24
N THR A 316 -3.40 18.59 30.89
CA THR A 316 -3.56 19.05 32.27
C THR A 316 -3.69 17.87 33.22
N LEU A 317 -2.73 17.75 34.15
CA LEU A 317 -2.79 16.77 35.21
C LEU A 317 -3.63 17.29 36.37
N LEU A 318 -4.73 16.61 36.66
CA LEU A 318 -5.49 16.88 37.87
C LEU A 318 -4.86 16.10 39.07
N VAL A 319 -4.41 16.86 40.04
CA VAL A 319 -3.91 16.31 41.33
C VAL A 319 -4.87 16.77 42.42
N PRO A 320 -5.51 15.83 43.17
CA PRO A 320 -6.32 16.20 44.32
C PRO A 320 -5.52 17.05 45.31
N ALA A 321 -6.13 18.13 45.82
CA ALA A 321 -5.43 19.15 46.64
C ALA A 321 -4.77 18.62 47.90
N ASP A 322 -5.21 17.49 48.44
CA ASP A 322 -4.74 16.89 49.68
C ASP A 322 -3.76 15.72 49.46
N GLN A 323 -3.30 15.52 48.23
CA GLN A 323 -2.47 14.35 47.91
C GLN A 323 -0.98 14.67 48.11
N THR A 324 -0.35 13.98 49.05
CA THR A 324 1.10 13.98 49.17
C THR A 324 1.72 13.15 48.05
N LEU A 325 2.46 13.81 47.16
CA LEU A 325 3.11 13.15 46.04
C LEU A 325 4.31 12.32 46.55
N GLU A 326 4.20 11.01 46.49
CA GLU A 326 5.31 10.11 46.81
C GLU A 326 6.41 10.19 45.75
N LYS A 327 7.65 9.83 46.10
CA LYS A 327 8.81 9.84 45.22
C LYS A 327 8.58 9.03 43.95
N GLY A 328 7.89 7.88 44.02
CA GLY A 328 7.55 7.06 42.87
C GLY A 328 6.65 7.79 41.87
N PHE A 329 5.65 8.52 42.36
CA PHE A 329 4.74 9.32 41.57
C PHE A 329 5.49 10.44 40.80
N ILE A 330 6.36 11.15 41.50
CA ILE A 330 7.17 12.24 40.87
C ILE A 330 8.05 11.68 39.75
N THR A 331 8.61 10.49 39.93
CA THR A 331 9.44 9.83 38.92
C THR A 331 8.60 9.46 37.67
N THR A 332 7.42 8.87 37.87
CA THR A 332 6.50 8.50 36.81
C THR A 332 6.00 9.73 36.10
N LEU A 333 5.62 10.79 36.78
CA LEU A 333 5.20 12.07 36.23
C LEU A 333 6.30 12.69 35.37
N GLY A 334 7.54 12.67 35.85
CA GLY A 334 8.69 13.15 35.08
C GLY A 334 8.96 12.34 33.80
N ALA A 335 8.67 11.03 33.82
CA ALA A 335 8.74 10.20 32.62
C ALA A 335 7.63 10.55 31.62
N ALA A 336 6.40 10.70 32.08
CA ALA A 336 5.26 11.13 31.24
C ALA A 336 5.49 12.52 30.64
N GLN A 337 6.00 13.45 31.45
CA GLN A 337 6.30 14.80 30.97
C GLN A 337 7.36 14.81 29.85
N ARG A 338 8.41 13.99 29.98
CA ARG A 338 9.41 13.85 28.90
C ARG A 338 8.81 13.29 27.60
N GLN A 339 7.95 12.29 27.69
CA GLN A 339 7.31 11.73 26.50
C GLN A 339 6.35 12.71 25.83
N LEU A 340 5.54 13.43 26.59
CA LEU A 340 4.67 14.48 26.06
C LEU A 340 5.44 15.66 25.46
N ALA A 341 6.58 16.01 26.06
CA ALA A 341 7.45 17.05 25.52
C ALA A 341 8.01 16.70 24.13
N LEU A 342 8.26 15.42 23.83
CA LEU A 342 8.64 14.98 22.49
C LEU A 342 7.55 15.24 21.43
N LEU A 343 6.31 15.34 21.87
CA LEU A 343 5.16 15.68 21.02
C LEU A 343 4.82 17.18 21.04
N ASN A 344 5.66 18.00 21.68
CA ASN A 344 5.38 19.42 21.94
C ASN A 344 4.09 19.66 22.74
N LEU A 345 3.68 18.69 23.55
CA LEU A 345 2.52 18.79 24.42
C LEU A 345 2.95 19.12 25.85
N PRO A 346 2.75 20.36 26.33
CA PRO A 346 3.09 20.70 27.70
C PRO A 346 2.19 19.95 28.69
N LEU A 347 2.79 19.42 29.75
CA LEU A 347 2.07 18.86 30.89
C LEU A 347 2.06 19.89 32.02
N THR A 348 0.89 20.38 32.35
CA THR A 348 0.65 21.34 33.45
C THR A 348 -0.19 20.68 34.54
N THR A 349 -0.10 21.18 35.77
CA THR A 349 -0.95 20.72 36.87
C THR A 349 -2.05 21.73 37.16
N ALA A 350 -3.26 21.22 37.42
CA ALA A 350 -4.39 22.05 37.84
C ALA A 350 -5.26 21.32 38.86
N ALA A 351 -6.06 22.09 39.62
CA ALA A 351 -7.03 21.54 40.57
C ALA A 351 -8.37 21.18 39.91
N GLN A 352 -8.63 21.70 38.73
CA GLN A 352 -9.85 21.47 37.94
C GLN A 352 -9.51 21.32 36.46
N PRO A 353 -10.36 20.65 35.65
CA PRO A 353 -10.19 20.57 34.21
C PRO A 353 -10.06 21.97 33.58
N VAL A 354 -9.19 22.09 32.59
CA VAL A 354 -8.94 23.34 31.84
C VAL A 354 -9.52 23.17 30.43
N ASP A 355 -10.36 24.11 30.02
CA ASP A 355 -10.92 24.12 28.68
C ASP A 355 -9.80 24.18 27.62
N GLY A 356 -9.97 23.40 26.54
CA GLY A 356 -9.00 23.32 25.45
C GLY A 356 -7.77 22.47 25.76
N SER A 357 -7.72 21.76 26.89
CA SER A 357 -6.69 20.79 27.24
C SER A 357 -7.27 19.39 27.38
N ASP A 358 -6.41 18.40 27.14
CA ASP A 358 -6.72 17.00 27.51
C ASP A 358 -6.43 16.81 29.00
N THR A 359 -7.31 16.12 29.70
CA THR A 359 -7.18 15.96 31.16
C THR A 359 -6.66 14.57 31.50
N LEU A 360 -5.52 14.53 32.18
CA LEU A 360 -4.97 13.33 32.80
C LEU A 360 -5.27 13.34 34.30
N ILE A 361 -5.97 12.32 34.78
CA ILE A 361 -6.31 12.19 36.19
C ILE A 361 -5.50 11.06 36.76
N LEU A 362 -4.68 11.38 37.74
CA LEU A 362 -3.95 10.40 38.55
C LEU A 362 -4.45 10.47 40.00
N GLY A 363 -5.01 9.38 40.47
CA GLY A 363 -5.51 9.29 41.82
C GLY A 363 -5.17 7.95 42.44
N LEU A 364 -5.08 7.93 43.75
CA LEU A 364 -4.94 6.69 44.53
C LEU A 364 -6.32 6.04 44.67
N TYR A 365 -6.34 4.72 44.80
CA TYR A 365 -7.56 3.95 44.98
C TYR A 365 -8.39 4.40 46.21
N GLN A 366 -7.71 4.89 47.22
CA GLN A 366 -8.36 5.46 48.43
C GLN A 366 -9.13 6.78 48.15
N ASP A 367 -8.81 7.45 47.00
CA ASP A 367 -9.47 8.70 46.62
C ASP A 367 -10.62 8.45 45.62
N TYR A 368 -11.14 7.23 45.57
CA TYR A 368 -12.19 6.81 44.62
C TYR A 368 -13.41 7.75 44.61
N GLU A 369 -13.90 8.16 45.80
CA GLU A 369 -15.06 9.03 45.88
C GLU A 369 -14.84 10.37 45.16
N LYS A 370 -13.61 10.89 45.20
CA LYS A 370 -13.24 12.13 44.50
C LYS A 370 -13.09 11.91 42.97
N LEU A 371 -12.76 10.71 42.56
CA LEU A 371 -12.56 10.34 41.15
C LEU A 371 -13.84 9.83 40.48
N ALA A 372 -14.83 9.39 41.26
CA ALA A 372 -16.06 8.79 40.78
C ALA A 372 -16.78 9.61 39.69
N PRO A 373 -16.91 10.94 39.76
CA PRO A 373 -17.53 11.73 38.71
C PRO A 373 -16.81 11.63 37.36
N TYR A 374 -15.48 11.54 37.37
CA TYR A 374 -14.68 11.41 36.15
C TYR A 374 -14.72 9.99 35.60
N LEU A 375 -14.69 8.98 36.46
CA LEU A 375 -14.80 7.58 36.07
C LEU A 375 -16.16 7.27 35.42
N ALA A 376 -17.24 7.84 35.98
CA ALA A 376 -18.58 7.71 35.45
C ALA A 376 -18.69 8.26 33.99
N ALA A 377 -17.96 9.33 33.66
CA ALA A 377 -17.93 9.87 32.30
C ALA A 377 -17.34 8.88 31.26
N PHE A 378 -16.57 7.89 31.70
CA PHE A 378 -16.01 6.81 30.89
C PHE A 378 -16.72 5.47 31.06
N ASN A 379 -17.87 5.44 31.77
CA ASN A 379 -18.58 4.22 32.17
C ASN A 379 -17.68 3.23 32.95
N LEU A 380 -16.76 3.75 33.75
CA LEU A 380 -15.89 2.97 34.58
C LEU A 380 -16.41 2.99 36.03
N GLU A 381 -16.71 1.81 36.54
CA GLU A 381 -17.04 1.60 37.97
C GLU A 381 -15.95 0.77 38.63
N ILE A 382 -15.36 1.30 39.70
CA ILE A 382 -14.42 0.54 40.54
C ILE A 382 -15.21 -0.05 41.70
N ASN A 383 -15.46 -1.35 41.64
CA ASN A 383 -16.12 -2.06 42.76
C ASN A 383 -15.11 -2.32 43.86
N LEU A 384 -15.23 -1.58 44.95
CA LEU A 384 -14.48 -1.82 46.18
C LEU A 384 -15.01 -3.08 46.88
N GLN A 385 -14.49 -4.25 46.58
CA GLN A 385 -14.77 -5.42 47.41
C GLN A 385 -14.12 -5.22 48.77
N SER A 386 -14.94 -4.98 49.79
CA SER A 386 -14.52 -4.97 51.16
C SER A 386 -14.10 -6.37 51.60
N GLY A 387 -12.85 -6.70 51.47
CA GLY A 387 -12.31 -7.98 51.97
C GLY A 387 -11.18 -8.54 51.11
N GLY A 388 -9.97 -8.21 51.47
CA GLY A 388 -8.79 -9.08 51.33
C GLY A 388 -8.17 -9.19 49.95
N GLY A 389 -6.97 -8.65 49.83
CA GLY A 389 -6.00 -9.03 48.81
C GLY A 389 -5.98 -8.13 47.58
N MET A 390 -4.89 -7.39 47.41
CA MET A 390 -4.52 -6.76 46.15
C MET A 390 -4.55 -7.80 45.04
N PRO A 391 -5.20 -7.55 43.92
CA PRO A 391 -4.99 -8.38 42.72
C PRO A 391 -3.54 -8.22 42.22
N PRO A 392 -2.96 -9.25 41.62
CA PRO A 392 -1.58 -9.31 41.19
C PRO A 392 -1.22 -8.28 40.14
#